data_07ebe957a3e6673d5e29b648a78d60cd
#
_entry.id   07ebe957a3e6673d5e29b648a78d60cd
#
_cell.length_a   1.000
_cell.length_b   1.000
_cell.length_c   1.000
_cell.angle_alpha   90.00
_cell.angle_beta   90.00
_cell.angle_gamma   90.00
#
_symmetry.space_group_name_H-M   'P 1'
#
loop_
_entity.id
_entity.type
_entity.pdbx_description
1 polymer ?
#
loop_
_entity_poly.entity_id
_entity_poly.type
_entity_poly.pdbx_seq_one_letter_code
_entity_poly.pdbx_strand_id
1 'polypeptide(L)'
;TREEAFYLPILQTLDEMGGVARASEALERVKERMEHVLKPADLDPLPSKSSMPRWRNSALWARHYMAKEGLLKSSTPPGIWEITEQGREYLRQARERQQEQEQGQRE
;
A
#
# COMPACT_ATOMS: atom_id res chain seq x y z
N THR A 1 8.64 4.04 8.79
CA THR A 1 7.48 4.44 7.97
C THR A 1 6.22 3.78 8.51
N ARG A 2 5.19 4.58 8.74
CA ARG A 2 3.94 4.10 9.33
C ARG A 2 3.11 3.30 8.32
N GLU A 3 2.28 2.38 8.83
CA GLU A 3 1.41 1.55 8.00
C GLU A 3 0.51 2.37 7.08
N GLU A 4 -0.02 3.49 7.56
CA GLU A 4 -0.88 4.37 6.78
C GLU A 4 -0.22 4.87 5.49
N ALA A 5 1.10 5.06 5.52
CA ALA A 5 1.85 5.50 4.34
C ALA A 5 1.83 4.47 3.22
N PHE A 6 1.52 3.22 3.52
CA PHE A 6 1.45 2.14 2.53
C PHE A 6 0.08 1.99 1.89
N TYR A 7 -0.96 2.63 2.43
CA TYR A 7 -2.34 2.46 1.94
C TYR A 7 -2.45 2.84 0.46
N LEU A 8 -2.10 4.07 0.11
CA LEU A 8 -2.20 4.53 -1.28
C LEU A 8 -1.28 3.76 -2.22
N PRO A 9 0.00 3.54 -1.90
CA PRO A 9 0.87 2.75 -2.78
C PRO A 9 0.34 1.34 -3.06
N ILE A 10 -0.21 0.67 -2.05
CA ILE A 10 -0.80 -0.67 -2.24
C ILE A 10 -2.03 -0.58 -3.13
N LEU A 11 -2.94 0.35 -2.87
CA LEU A 11 -4.15 0.51 -3.67
C LEU A 11 -3.83 0.89 -5.12
N GLN A 12 -2.90 1.80 -5.33
CA GLN A 12 -2.46 2.20 -6.67
C GLN A 12 -1.86 1.01 -7.43
N THR A 13 -1.02 0.24 -6.76
CA THR A 13 -0.39 -0.94 -7.35
C THR A 13 -1.43 -1.98 -7.77
N LEU A 14 -2.37 -2.29 -6.87
CA LEU A 14 -3.42 -3.26 -7.19
C LEU A 14 -4.33 -2.80 -8.32
N ASP A 15 -4.68 -1.51 -8.33
CA ASP A 15 -5.49 -0.95 -9.42
C ASP A 15 -4.78 -1.08 -10.76
N GLU A 16 -3.50 -0.79 -10.83
CA GLU A 16 -2.69 -0.93 -12.03
C GLU A 16 -2.53 -2.38 -12.48
N MET A 17 -2.56 -3.32 -11.55
CA MET A 17 -2.43 -4.75 -11.84
C MET A 17 -3.78 -5.43 -12.15
N GLY A 18 -4.83 -4.64 -12.36
CA GLY A 18 -6.15 -5.16 -12.70
C GLY A 18 -7.03 -5.46 -11.49
N GLY A 19 -6.64 -5.03 -10.31
CA GLY A 19 -7.42 -5.18 -9.07
C GLY A 19 -7.07 -6.40 -8.24
N VAL A 20 -6.36 -7.38 -8.81
CA VAL A 20 -5.94 -8.62 -8.13
C VAL A 20 -4.47 -8.88 -8.44
N ALA A 21 -3.69 -9.24 -7.43
CA ALA A 21 -2.28 -9.55 -7.63
C ALA A 21 -1.76 -10.47 -6.54
N ARG A 22 -0.64 -11.13 -6.82
CA ARG A 22 0.10 -11.86 -5.80
C ARG A 22 0.75 -10.86 -4.85
N ALA A 23 0.67 -11.15 -3.56
CA ALA A 23 1.24 -10.26 -2.54
C ALA A 23 2.71 -9.95 -2.78
N SER A 24 3.50 -10.95 -3.17
CA SER A 24 4.93 -10.77 -3.44
C SER A 24 5.19 -9.79 -4.57
N GLU A 25 4.42 -9.88 -5.66
CA GLU A 25 4.55 -8.98 -6.80
C GLU A 25 4.09 -7.56 -6.45
N ALA A 26 2.97 -7.46 -5.72
CA ALA A 26 2.46 -6.18 -5.27
C ALA A 26 3.47 -5.48 -4.35
N LEU A 27 4.08 -6.23 -3.42
CA LEU A 27 5.07 -5.69 -2.50
C LEU A 27 6.32 -5.18 -3.20
N GLU A 28 6.79 -5.86 -4.24
CA GLU A 28 7.93 -5.39 -5.02
C GLU A 28 7.64 -4.05 -5.69
N ARG A 29 6.46 -3.90 -6.27
CA ARG A 29 6.06 -2.64 -6.91
C ARG A 29 5.85 -1.54 -5.89
N VAL A 30 5.30 -1.86 -4.73
CA VAL A 30 5.14 -0.91 -3.63
C VAL A 30 6.51 -0.41 -3.16
N LYS A 31 7.48 -1.30 -3.04
CA LYS A 31 8.85 -0.92 -2.68
C LYS A 31 9.43 0.08 -3.68
N GLU A 32 9.28 -0.19 -4.96
CA GLU A 32 9.76 0.70 -6.02
C GLU A 32 9.10 2.08 -5.93
N ARG A 33 7.78 2.13 -5.70
CA ARG A 33 7.05 3.39 -5.56
C ARG A 33 7.51 4.20 -4.37
N MET A 34 7.89 3.53 -3.28
CA MET A 34 8.22 4.17 -2.01
C MET A 34 9.73 4.30 -1.78
N GLU A 35 10.54 3.95 -2.76
CA GLU A 35 12.00 3.92 -2.62
C GLU A 35 12.57 5.24 -2.09
N HIS A 36 12.04 6.36 -2.59
CA HIS A 36 12.47 7.70 -2.16
C HIS A 36 11.87 8.14 -0.82
N VAL A 37 10.88 7.42 -0.32
CA VAL A 37 10.21 7.72 0.96
C VAL A 37 10.75 6.84 2.08
N LEU A 38 11.17 5.62 1.76
CA LEU A 38 11.67 4.67 2.75
C LEU A 38 13.00 5.16 3.32
N LYS A 39 13.12 5.09 4.64
CA LYS A 39 14.33 5.45 5.36
C LYS A 39 15.24 4.23 5.51
N PRO A 40 16.54 4.41 5.78
CA PRO A 40 17.44 3.28 5.98
C PRO A 40 16.94 2.28 7.05
N ALA A 41 16.33 2.78 8.12
CA ALA A 41 15.78 1.93 9.17
C ALA A 41 14.64 1.02 8.67
N ASP A 42 13.88 1.46 7.65
CA ASP A 42 12.80 0.67 7.07
C ASP A 42 13.33 -0.55 6.30
N LEU A 43 14.58 -0.50 5.87
CA LEU A 43 15.23 -1.58 5.14
C LEU A 43 15.91 -2.58 6.06
N ASP A 44 16.06 -2.26 7.34
CA ASP A 44 16.70 -3.14 8.32
C ASP A 44 15.80 -4.33 8.66
N PRO A 45 16.39 -5.50 8.94
CA PRO A 45 15.62 -6.66 9.38
C PRO A 45 14.94 -6.42 10.72
N LEU A 46 13.79 -7.07 10.92
CA LEU A 46 13.14 -7.07 12.23
C LEU A 46 13.96 -7.88 13.24
N PRO A 47 14.00 -7.45 14.52
CA PRO A 47 14.68 -8.24 15.56
C PRO A 47 14.16 -9.66 15.69
N SER A 48 12.84 -9.87 15.47
CA SER A 48 12.21 -11.19 15.61
C SER A 48 12.24 -12.01 14.31
N LYS A 49 12.51 -11.40 13.17
CA LYS A 49 12.53 -12.06 11.86
C LYS A 49 13.66 -11.46 11.03
N SER A 50 14.83 -12.03 11.12
CA SER A 50 16.06 -11.49 10.55
C SER A 50 16.04 -11.37 9.01
N SER A 51 15.14 -12.10 8.33
CA SER A 51 15.04 -12.08 6.87
C SER A 51 13.99 -11.09 6.34
N MET A 52 13.19 -10.45 7.21
CA MET A 52 12.13 -9.56 6.78
C MET A 52 12.48 -8.10 7.09
N PRO A 53 12.58 -7.23 6.05
CA PRO A 53 12.77 -5.80 6.28
C PRO A 53 11.55 -5.18 7.01
N ARG A 54 11.79 -4.13 7.78
CA ARG A 54 10.74 -3.44 8.53
C ARG A 54 9.63 -2.91 7.64
N TRP A 55 9.98 -2.37 6.47
CA TRP A 55 8.96 -1.84 5.54
C TRP A 55 7.97 -2.91 5.10
N ARG A 56 8.47 -4.12 4.87
CA ARG A 56 7.62 -5.24 4.44
C ARG A 56 6.63 -5.62 5.53
N ASN A 57 7.09 -5.67 6.77
CA ASN A 57 6.22 -5.94 7.91
C ASN A 57 5.14 -4.86 8.04
N SER A 58 5.51 -3.59 7.90
CA SER A 58 4.56 -2.47 7.94
C SER A 58 3.54 -2.56 6.81
N ALA A 59 3.98 -2.94 5.61
CA ALA A 59 3.09 -3.12 4.47
C ALA A 59 2.10 -4.28 4.70
N LEU A 60 2.55 -5.37 5.30
CA LEU A 60 1.67 -6.49 5.63
C LEU A 60 0.63 -6.11 6.67
N TRP A 61 1.02 -5.33 7.68
CA TRP A 61 0.07 -4.81 8.66
C TRP A 61 -0.92 -3.81 8.04
N ALA A 62 -0.44 -2.98 7.11
CA ALA A 62 -1.31 -2.07 6.36
C ALA A 62 -2.38 -2.85 5.61
N ARG A 63 -1.98 -3.92 4.94
CA ARG A 63 -2.95 -4.80 4.23
C ARG A 63 -3.98 -5.36 5.20
N HIS A 64 -3.56 -5.81 6.36
CA HIS A 64 -4.46 -6.34 7.38
C HIS A 64 -5.50 -5.30 7.81
N TYR A 65 -5.06 -4.08 8.09
CA TYR A 65 -5.97 -2.99 8.49
C TYR A 65 -6.91 -2.61 7.35
N MET A 66 -6.39 -2.52 6.12
CA MET A 66 -7.21 -2.20 4.96
C MET A 66 -8.29 -3.26 4.71
N ALA A 67 -7.98 -4.53 4.93
CA ALA A 67 -8.97 -5.60 4.82
C ALA A 67 -10.07 -5.45 5.87
N LYS A 68 -9.71 -5.06 7.10
CA LYS A 68 -10.68 -4.78 8.15
C LYS A 68 -11.56 -3.58 7.82
N GLU A 69 -10.99 -2.57 7.18
CA GLU A 69 -11.72 -1.35 6.80
C GLU A 69 -12.52 -1.51 5.52
N GLY A 70 -12.40 -2.66 4.85
CA GLY A 70 -13.14 -2.93 3.62
C GLY A 70 -12.50 -2.40 2.36
N LEU A 71 -11.25 -1.90 2.43
CA LEU A 71 -10.53 -1.40 1.26
C LEU A 71 -9.93 -2.52 0.42
N LEU A 72 -9.62 -3.65 1.06
CA LEU A 72 -9.17 -4.87 0.39
C LEU A 72 -10.08 -6.03 0.81
N LYS A 73 -10.20 -7.03 -0.05
CA LYS A 73 -10.95 -8.23 0.30
C LYS A 73 -10.22 -9.03 1.39
N SER A 74 -10.98 -9.48 2.39
CA SER A 74 -10.45 -10.29 3.48
C SER A 74 -10.50 -11.80 3.20
N SER A 75 -11.31 -12.21 2.22
CA SER A 75 -11.59 -13.63 1.94
C SER A 75 -10.82 -14.17 0.73
N THR A 76 -9.71 -13.53 0.36
CA THR A 76 -8.87 -14.02 -0.74
C THR A 76 -8.02 -15.21 -0.31
N PRO A 77 -7.59 -16.07 -1.26
CA PRO A 77 -6.63 -17.13 -0.95
C PRO A 77 -5.34 -16.56 -0.37
N PRO A 78 -4.59 -17.33 0.44
CA PRO A 78 -3.32 -16.86 0.98
C PRO A 78 -2.38 -16.37 -0.13
N GLY A 79 -1.75 -15.23 0.11
CA GLY A 79 -0.80 -14.66 -0.84
C GLY A 79 -1.43 -13.91 -2.00
N ILE A 80 -2.75 -13.74 -2.02
CA ILE A 80 -3.46 -12.98 -3.05
C ILE A 80 -4.11 -11.75 -2.40
N TRP A 81 -3.89 -10.59 -2.99
CA TRP A 81 -4.51 -9.33 -2.57
C TRP A 81 -5.46 -8.84 -3.64
N GLU A 82 -6.64 -8.39 -3.23
CA GLU A 82 -7.64 -7.87 -4.14
C GLU A 82 -8.24 -6.59 -3.60
N ILE A 83 -8.30 -5.56 -4.45
CA ILE A 83 -8.90 -4.27 -4.11
C ILE A 83 -10.44 -4.40 -4.19
N THR A 84 -11.13 -3.69 -3.29
CA THR A 84 -12.60 -3.62 -3.31
C THR A 84 -13.05 -2.33 -4.01
N GLU A 85 -14.36 -2.19 -4.23
CA GLU A 85 -14.91 -0.92 -4.73
C GLU A 85 -14.65 0.21 -3.74
N GLN A 86 -14.74 -0.06 -2.43
CA GLN A 86 -14.40 0.91 -1.41
C GLN A 86 -12.94 1.33 -1.49
N GLY A 87 -12.05 0.39 -1.79
CA GLY A 87 -10.63 0.68 -2.00
C GLY A 87 -10.41 1.58 -3.21
N ARG A 88 -11.12 1.32 -4.30
CA ARG A 88 -11.06 2.16 -5.50
C ARG A 88 -11.61 3.55 -5.24
N GLU A 89 -12.68 3.65 -4.49
CA GLU A 89 -13.27 4.93 -4.10
C GLU A 89 -12.32 5.74 -3.22
N TYR A 90 -11.68 5.08 -2.26
CA TYR A 90 -10.65 5.71 -1.42
C TYR A 90 -9.52 6.29 -2.29
N LEU A 91 -9.07 5.50 -3.26
CA LEU A 91 -8.01 5.91 -4.17
C LEU A 91 -8.44 7.11 -5.03
N ARG A 92 -9.67 7.08 -5.53
CA ARG A 92 -10.22 8.17 -6.33
C ARG A 92 -10.29 9.48 -5.53
N GLN A 93 -10.79 9.40 -4.30
CA GLN A 93 -10.87 10.57 -3.43
C GLN A 93 -9.51 11.14 -3.09
N ALA A 94 -8.52 10.27 -2.88
CA ALA A 94 -7.16 10.71 -2.60
C ALA A 94 -6.54 11.43 -3.82
N ARG A 95 -6.81 10.93 -5.02
CA ARG A 95 -6.36 11.59 -6.26
C ARG A 95 -7.01 12.96 -6.43
N GLU A 96 -8.30 13.09 -6.15
CA GLU A 96 -9.01 14.35 -6.21
C GLU A 96 -8.45 15.37 -5.22
N ARG A 97 -8.18 14.95 -3.98
CA ARG A 97 -7.58 15.82 -2.96
C ARG A 97 -6.20 16.31 -3.40
N GLN A 98 -5.42 15.45 -4.00
CA GLN A 98 -4.10 15.81 -4.49
C GLN A 98 -4.19 16.85 -5.60
N GLN A 99 -5.13 16.68 -6.54
CA GLN A 99 -5.36 17.64 -7.61
C GLN A 99 -5.80 19.00 -7.07
N GLU A 100 -6.68 19.02 -6.09
CA GLU A 100 -7.13 20.27 -5.44
C GLU A 100 -5.97 21.00 -4.77
N GLN A 101 -5.10 20.28 -4.10
CA GLN A 101 -3.92 20.85 -3.45
C GLN A 101 -2.95 21.44 -4.48
N GLU A 102 -2.74 20.74 -5.59
CA GLU A 102 -1.88 21.23 -6.67
C GLU A 102 -2.46 22.48 -7.31
N GLN A 103 -3.78 22.53 -7.54
CA GLN A 103 -4.44 23.71 -8.10
C GLN A 103 -4.37 24.88 -7.12
N GLY A 104 -4.57 24.64 -5.83
CA GLY A 104 -4.46 25.67 -4.82
C GLY A 104 -3.06 26.28 -4.71
N GLN A 105 -2.03 25.50 -4.98
CA GLN A 105 -0.65 25.97 -4.93
C GLN A 105 -0.24 26.82 -6.14
N ARG A 106 -0.98 26.75 -7.23
CA ARG A 106 -0.68 27.51 -8.44
C ARG A 106 -1.18 28.95 -8.41
N GLU A 107 -2.00 29.27 -7.46
CA GLU A 107 -2.46 30.63 -7.24
C GLU A 107 -1.51 31.38 -6.30
#